data_b93c7d46e7e987580dd05a86ff8a648e
#
_entry.id   b93c7d46e7e987580dd05a86ff8a648e
#
_cell.length_a   1.000
_cell.length_b   1.000
_cell.length_c   1.000
_cell.angle_alpha   90.00
_cell.angle_beta   90.00
_cell.angle_gamma   90.00
#
_symmetry.space_group_name_H-M   'P 1'
#
loop_
_entity.id
_entity.type
_entity.pdbx_description
1 polymer ?
#
loop_
_entity_poly.entity_id
_entity_poly.type
_entity_poly.pdbx_seq_one_letter_code
_entity_poly.pdbx_strand_id
1 'polypeptide(L)'
;MKHVFILNPAAGKGDDIAPLTLKLESECKRLGVDYFIYLTQSPGDATEFIQRECAEGGKFHGETCRFYACGGDGTISEVLDGAARVEGAEVGVIPIGTGNDFCRVAVRRANFILTSRLR
;
A
#
# COMPACT_ATOMS: atom_id res chain seq x y z
N MET A 1 -4.73 -13.06 -4.16
CA MET A 1 -4.35 -11.89 -3.31
C MET A 1 -3.77 -10.80 -4.19
N LYS A 2 -4.43 -9.65 -4.22
CA LYS A 2 -3.96 -8.46 -4.91
C LYS A 2 -3.14 -7.62 -3.93
N HIS A 3 -1.91 -7.28 -4.31
CA HIS A 3 -1.05 -6.42 -3.51
C HIS A 3 -1.13 -4.99 -4.04
N VAL A 4 -1.70 -4.09 -3.26
CA VAL A 4 -1.93 -2.70 -3.69
C VAL A 4 -1.04 -1.77 -2.87
N PHE A 5 -0.11 -1.11 -3.55
CA PHE A 5 0.83 -0.19 -2.92
C PHE A 5 0.34 1.24 -3.10
N ILE A 6 0.08 1.91 -1.99
CA ILE A 6 -0.43 3.28 -1.99
C ILE A 6 0.69 4.19 -1.53
N LEU A 7 1.20 4.99 -2.45
CA LEU A 7 2.36 5.84 -2.23
C LEU A 7 1.95 7.29 -2.19
N ASN A 8 2.39 8.00 -1.16
CA ASN A 8 2.20 9.44 -1.06
C ASN A 8 3.46 10.14 -1.57
N PRO A 9 3.43 10.77 -2.77
CA PRO A 9 4.61 11.43 -3.33
C PRO A 9 5.12 12.59 -2.49
N ALA A 10 4.26 13.15 -1.63
CA ALA A 10 4.63 14.25 -0.75
C ALA A 10 5.30 13.77 0.54
N ALA A 11 5.34 12.46 0.80
CA ALA A 11 5.98 11.91 1.99
C ALA A 11 7.49 11.86 1.80
N GLY A 12 8.21 12.16 2.87
CA GLY A 12 9.67 12.17 2.82
C GLY A 12 10.18 13.24 1.87
N LYS A 13 11.34 12.96 1.26
CA LYS A 13 11.87 13.79 0.18
C LYS A 13 11.37 13.20 -1.11
N GLY A 14 10.83 14.01 -2.01
CA GLY A 14 10.21 13.54 -3.25
C GLY A 14 11.06 12.57 -4.07
N ASP A 15 12.36 12.55 -3.86
CA ASP A 15 13.30 11.68 -4.56
C ASP A 15 13.16 10.20 -4.20
N ASP A 16 12.46 9.86 -3.12
CA ASP A 16 12.35 8.48 -2.64
C ASP A 16 11.30 7.66 -3.38
N ILE A 17 10.36 8.32 -4.04
CA ILE A 17 9.20 7.64 -4.65
C ILE A 17 9.58 6.84 -5.90
N ALA A 18 10.35 7.43 -6.80
CA ALA A 18 10.71 6.74 -8.03
C ALA A 18 11.56 5.48 -7.77
N PRO A 19 12.63 5.55 -6.95
CA PRO A 19 13.38 4.33 -6.61
C PRO A 19 12.52 3.28 -5.90
N LEU A 20 11.63 3.69 -5.01
CA LEU A 20 10.75 2.76 -4.31
C LEU A 20 9.80 2.08 -5.28
N THR A 21 9.21 2.83 -6.21
CA THR A 21 8.30 2.29 -7.20
C THR A 21 8.99 1.21 -8.04
N LEU A 22 10.20 1.51 -8.53
CA LEU A 22 10.97 0.54 -9.32
C LEU A 22 11.29 -0.71 -8.53
N LYS A 23 11.65 -0.57 -7.27
CA LYS A 23 11.95 -1.69 -6.40
C LYS A 23 10.72 -2.56 -6.14
N LEU A 24 9.58 -1.95 -5.88
CA LEU A 24 8.32 -2.67 -5.68
C LEU A 24 7.93 -3.44 -6.93
N GLU A 25 8.02 -2.82 -8.10
CA GLU A 25 7.71 -3.50 -9.36
C GLU A 25 8.63 -4.68 -9.60
N SER A 26 9.92 -4.49 -9.40
CA SER A 26 10.94 -5.53 -9.59
C SER A 26 10.66 -6.73 -8.67
N GLU A 27 10.41 -6.48 -7.39
CA GLU A 27 10.16 -7.54 -6.43
C GLU A 27 8.85 -8.27 -6.70
N CYS A 28 7.79 -7.56 -7.06
CA CYS A 28 6.51 -8.18 -7.38
C CYS A 28 6.61 -9.06 -8.62
N LYS A 29 7.34 -8.61 -9.63
CA LYS A 29 7.58 -9.41 -10.83
C LYS A 29 8.40 -10.65 -10.52
N ARG A 30 9.44 -10.49 -9.68
CA ARG A 30 10.28 -11.62 -9.27
C ARG A 30 9.47 -12.68 -8.52
N LEU A 31 8.55 -12.23 -7.66
CA LEU A 31 7.72 -13.12 -6.86
C LEU A 31 6.49 -13.65 -7.60
N GLY A 32 6.19 -13.11 -8.77
CA GLY A 32 5.03 -13.52 -9.55
C GLY A 32 3.69 -13.16 -8.91
N VAL A 33 3.64 -12.09 -8.11
CA VAL A 33 2.41 -11.68 -7.44
C VAL A 33 1.64 -10.65 -8.27
N ASP A 34 0.34 -10.63 -8.05
CA ASP A 34 -0.56 -9.66 -8.69
C ASP A 34 -0.50 -8.36 -7.88
N TYR A 35 -0.15 -7.25 -8.55
CA TYR A 35 0.07 -5.99 -7.84
C TYR A 35 -0.46 -4.79 -8.60
N PHE A 36 -0.69 -3.71 -7.86
CA PHE A 36 -1.08 -2.41 -8.39
C PHE A 36 -0.39 -1.32 -7.57
N ILE A 37 0.13 -0.29 -8.22
CA ILE A 37 0.79 0.84 -7.55
C ILE A 37 -0.02 2.10 -7.82
N TYR A 38 -0.42 2.79 -6.74
CA TYR A 38 -1.21 4.02 -6.81
C TYR A 38 -0.47 5.16 -6.13
N LEU A 39 -0.36 6.29 -6.82
CA LEU A 39 0.22 7.51 -6.27
C LEU A 39 -0.91 8.44 -5.85
N THR A 40 -0.98 8.79 -4.57
CA THR A 40 -2.02 9.68 -4.08
C THR A 40 -1.81 11.10 -4.60
N GLN A 41 -2.89 11.85 -4.79
CA GLN A 41 -2.87 13.18 -5.37
C GLN A 41 -3.18 14.29 -4.37
N SER A 42 -3.80 13.96 -3.25
CA SER A 42 -4.22 14.94 -2.25
C SER A 42 -4.52 14.25 -0.93
N PRO A 43 -4.62 15.01 0.17
CA PRO A 43 -5.06 14.44 1.44
C PRO A 43 -6.44 13.79 1.30
N GLY A 44 -6.62 12.62 1.89
CA GLY A 44 -7.86 11.85 1.81
C GLY A 44 -7.97 10.94 0.60
N ASP A 45 -7.09 11.09 -0.38
CA ASP A 45 -7.18 10.35 -1.63
C ASP A 45 -6.99 8.84 -1.43
N ALA A 46 -6.13 8.42 -0.52
CA ALA A 46 -5.91 6.99 -0.28
C ALA A 46 -7.19 6.32 0.21
N THR A 47 -7.89 6.95 1.15
CA THR A 47 -9.16 6.44 1.66
C THR A 47 -10.20 6.33 0.55
N GLU A 48 -10.34 7.39 -0.23
CA GLU A 48 -11.30 7.43 -1.35
C GLU A 48 -10.98 6.39 -2.41
N PHE A 49 -9.70 6.23 -2.74
CA PHE A 49 -9.27 5.24 -3.72
C PHE A 49 -9.66 3.83 -3.29
N ILE A 50 -9.37 3.46 -2.06
CA ILE A 50 -9.69 2.12 -1.56
C ILE A 50 -11.20 1.89 -1.58
N GLN A 51 -11.97 2.86 -1.09
CA GLN A 51 -13.43 2.75 -1.05
C GLN A 51 -14.01 2.63 -2.45
N ARG A 52 -13.54 3.44 -3.38
CA ARG A 52 -14.03 3.44 -4.76
C ARG A 52 -13.70 2.15 -5.49
N GLU A 53 -12.45 1.68 -5.39
CA GLU A 53 -12.02 0.52 -6.16
C GLU A 53 -12.45 -0.81 -5.57
N CYS A 54 -12.80 -0.84 -4.30
CA CYS A 54 -13.33 -2.06 -3.66
C CYS A 54 -14.86 -2.12 -3.71
N ALA A 55 -15.51 -1.02 -4.06
CA ALA A 55 -16.97 -0.97 -4.21
C ALA A 55 -17.40 -1.67 -5.49
N GLU A 56 -18.70 -1.94 -5.60
CA GLU A 56 -19.27 -2.54 -6.81
C GLU A 56 -18.91 -1.67 -8.03
N GLY A 57 -18.39 -2.31 -9.06
CA GLY A 57 -17.92 -1.63 -10.27
C GLY A 57 -16.47 -1.18 -10.20
N GLY A 58 -15.82 -1.27 -9.05
CA GLY A 58 -14.41 -0.91 -8.91
C GLY A 58 -13.46 -2.02 -9.35
N LYS A 59 -12.18 -1.65 -9.49
CA LYS A 59 -11.13 -2.56 -9.99
C LYS A 59 -10.92 -3.78 -9.11
N PHE A 60 -11.11 -3.63 -7.81
CA PHE A 60 -10.78 -4.67 -6.83
C PHE A 60 -12.01 -5.31 -6.21
N HIS A 61 -13.19 -5.01 -6.73
CA HIS A 61 -14.42 -5.54 -6.16
C HIS A 61 -14.40 -7.08 -6.18
N GLY A 62 -14.65 -7.68 -5.05
CA GLY A 62 -14.65 -9.13 -4.91
C GLY A 62 -13.29 -9.77 -4.78
N GLU A 63 -12.21 -9.00 -4.87
CA GLU A 63 -10.86 -9.52 -4.71
C GLU A 63 -10.39 -9.38 -3.26
N THR A 64 -9.56 -10.31 -2.83
CA THR A 64 -8.87 -10.18 -1.55
C THR A 64 -7.64 -9.31 -1.75
N CYS A 65 -7.56 -8.20 -1.02
CA CYS A 65 -6.49 -7.23 -1.19
C CYS A 65 -5.67 -7.03 0.07
N ARG A 66 -4.39 -6.77 -0.13
CA ARG A 66 -3.50 -6.28 0.91
C ARG A 66 -3.03 -4.89 0.47
N PHE A 67 -3.37 -3.87 1.25
CA PHE A 67 -3.04 -2.49 0.97
C PHE A 67 -1.80 -2.10 1.75
N TYR A 68 -0.78 -1.60 1.06
CA TYR A 68 0.47 -1.17 1.69
C TYR A 68 0.51 0.35 1.71
N ALA A 69 0.58 0.91 2.92
CA ALA A 69 0.75 2.36 3.09
C ALA A 69 2.23 2.69 2.97
N CYS A 70 2.59 3.38 1.91
CA CYS A 70 3.97 3.78 1.63
C CYS A 70 4.09 5.28 1.89
N GLY A 71 4.41 5.64 3.12
CA GLY A 71 4.45 7.04 3.55
C GLY A 71 4.59 7.14 5.05
N GLY A 72 4.11 8.24 5.59
CA GLY A 72 4.11 8.50 7.03
C GLY A 72 2.77 8.19 7.68
N ASP A 73 2.58 8.72 8.89
CA ASP A 73 1.40 8.45 9.72
C ASP A 73 0.09 8.84 9.04
N GLY A 74 0.08 9.93 8.28
CA GLY A 74 -1.11 10.36 7.56
C GLY A 74 -1.54 9.35 6.51
N THR A 75 -0.59 8.81 5.75
CA THR A 75 -0.88 7.79 4.73
C THR A 75 -1.37 6.51 5.40
N ILE A 76 -0.73 6.11 6.48
CA ILE A 76 -1.13 4.92 7.25
C ILE A 76 -2.58 5.06 7.72
N SER A 77 -2.91 6.22 8.31
CA SER A 77 -4.26 6.50 8.81
C SER A 77 -5.30 6.43 7.69
N GLU A 78 -5.01 7.03 6.53
CA GLU A 78 -5.92 7.02 5.40
C GLU A 78 -6.14 5.61 4.85
N VAL A 79 -5.09 4.82 4.75
CA VAL A 79 -5.21 3.44 4.27
C VAL A 79 -6.00 2.59 5.24
N LEU A 80 -5.75 2.75 6.54
CA LEU A 80 -6.51 2.04 7.57
C LEU A 80 -8.01 2.40 7.50
N ASP A 81 -8.32 3.69 7.35
CA ASP A 81 -9.71 4.14 7.25
C ASP A 81 -10.41 3.55 6.02
N GLY A 82 -9.73 3.53 4.90
CA GLY A 82 -10.28 2.96 3.67
C GLY A 82 -10.48 1.46 3.77
N ALA A 83 -9.49 0.75 4.28
CA ALA A 83 -9.51 -0.71 4.35
C ALA A 83 -10.44 -1.24 5.44
N ALA A 84 -10.75 -0.44 6.46
CA ALA A 84 -11.58 -0.88 7.58
C ALA A 84 -12.97 -1.34 7.16
N ARG A 85 -13.47 -0.85 6.03
CA ARG A 85 -14.79 -1.18 5.52
C ARG A 85 -14.77 -2.27 4.45
N VAL A 86 -13.60 -2.80 4.16
CA VAL A 86 -13.43 -3.83 3.14
C VAL A 86 -13.21 -5.16 3.84
N GLU A 87 -14.15 -6.08 3.68
CA GLU A 87 -14.07 -7.37 4.32
C GLU A 87 -12.86 -8.16 3.81
N GLY A 88 -12.10 -8.70 4.75
CA GLY A 88 -10.94 -9.51 4.42
C GLY A 88 -9.71 -8.73 3.99
N ALA A 89 -9.76 -7.40 3.97
CA ALA A 89 -8.62 -6.59 3.60
C ALA A 89 -7.53 -6.66 4.66
N GLU A 90 -6.27 -6.68 4.19
CA GLU A 90 -5.09 -6.60 5.05
C GLU A 90 -4.40 -5.26 4.80
N VAL A 91 -3.72 -4.74 5.81
CA VAL A 91 -2.97 -3.50 5.69
C VAL A 91 -1.52 -3.73 6.08
N GLY A 92 -0.62 -3.29 5.22
CA GLY A 92 0.80 -3.30 5.50
C GLY A 92 1.35 -1.88 5.50
N VAL A 93 2.54 -1.72 6.08
CA VAL A 93 3.23 -0.43 6.12
C VAL A 93 4.62 -0.58 5.55
N ILE A 94 4.96 0.29 4.60
CA ILE A 94 6.31 0.39 4.05
C ILE A 94 6.81 1.79 4.39
N PRO A 95 7.77 1.93 5.30
CA PRO A 95 8.32 3.25 5.61
C PRO A 95 9.10 3.81 4.43
N ILE A 96 8.94 5.11 4.17
CA ILE A 96 9.66 5.83 3.12
C ILE A 96 10.82 6.60 3.75
N GLY A 97 11.92 6.71 3.00
CA GLY A 97 13.05 7.51 3.42
C GLY A 97 14.00 6.81 4.38
N THR A 98 13.91 5.50 4.49
CA THR A 98 14.79 4.74 5.38
C THR A 98 16.19 4.55 4.83
N GLY A 99 16.39 4.73 3.51
CA GLY A 99 17.69 4.55 2.87
C GLY A 99 18.18 3.12 2.84
N ASN A 100 17.36 2.16 3.14
CA ASN A 100 17.73 0.75 3.18
C ASN A 100 17.55 0.06 1.83
N ASP A 101 18.34 -1.00 1.60
CA ASP A 101 18.25 -1.82 0.40
C ASP A 101 17.01 -2.72 0.39
N PHE A 102 16.29 -2.77 1.48
CA PHE A 102 15.06 -3.54 1.55
C PHE A 102 14.00 -2.75 2.31
N CYS A 103 12.76 -3.02 1.99
CA CYS A 103 11.63 -2.42 2.66
C CYS A 103 11.11 -3.38 3.72
N ARG A 104 10.88 -2.86 4.92
CA ARG A 104 10.18 -3.58 5.97
C ARG A 104 8.70 -3.39 5.78
N VAL A 105 7.97 -4.49 5.80
CA VAL A 105 6.51 -4.44 5.68
C VAL A 105 5.89 -4.95 6.97
N ALA A 106 5.14 -4.09 7.64
CA ALA A 106 4.31 -4.48 8.76
C ALA A 106 2.89 -4.68 8.23
N VAL A 107 2.38 -5.89 8.34
CA VAL A 107 1.09 -6.25 7.79
C VAL A 107 0.09 -6.40 8.92
N ARG A 108 -1.06 -5.73 8.78
CA ARG A 108 -2.14 -5.82 9.74
C ARG A 108 -3.38 -6.39 9.08
N ARG A 109 -3.92 -7.45 9.65
CA ARG A 109 -5.18 -8.06 9.23
C ARG A 109 -6.09 -8.12 10.45
N ALA A 110 -7.19 -7.40 10.40
CA ALA A 110 -8.09 -7.26 11.56
C ALA A 110 -7.27 -6.85 12.79
N ASN A 111 -7.15 -7.70 13.82
CA ASN A 111 -6.39 -7.42 15.03
C ASN A 111 -5.01 -8.09 15.03
N PHE A 112 -4.56 -8.57 13.88
CA PHE A 112 -3.34 -9.34 13.78
C PHE A 112 -2.30 -8.55 12.99
N ILE A 113 -1.06 -8.52 13.49
CA ILE A 113 0.04 -7.80 12.86
C ILE A 113 1.15 -8.78 12.51
N LEU A 114 1.52 -8.82 11.24
CA LEU A 114 2.66 -9.56 10.76
C LEU A 114 3.72 -8.59 10.28
N THR A 115 4.98 -8.96 10.46
CA THR A 115 6.10 -8.22 9.89
C THR A 115 6.81 -9.11 8.89
N SER A 116 7.06 -8.58 7.69
CA SER A 116 7.79 -9.28 6.66
C SER A 116 8.76 -8.33 5.97
N ARG A 117 9.61 -8.88 5.11
CA ARG A 117 10.56 -8.08 4.31
C ARG A 117 10.21 -8.19 2.86
N LEU A 118 10.26 -7.05 2.17
CA LEU A 118 10.11 -6.95 0.75
C LEU A 118 11.45 -6.46 0.17
N ARG A 119 12.03 -7.22 -0.70
CA ARG A 119 13.33 -6.89 -1.30
C ARG A 119 13.22 -6.67 -2.79
#